data_6cf129b7b87409c36469be6bdfffdc0f
#
_entry.id   6cf129b7b87409c36469be6bdfffdc0f
#
_cell.length_a   1.000
_cell.length_b   1.000
_cell.length_c   1.000
_cell.angle_alpha   90.00
_cell.angle_beta   90.00
_cell.angle_gamma   90.00
#
_symmetry.space_group_name_H-M   'P 1'
#
loop_
_entity.id
_entity.type
_entity.pdbx_description
1 polymer ?
#
loop_
_entity_poly.entity_id
_entity_poly.type
_entity_poly.pdbx_seq_one_letter_code
_entity_poly.pdbx_strand_id
1 'polypeptide(L)'
;AGVVNGGDIVACAAHYDKLEASTAKLGARPLHSAREVAAAADVVVIAIKPYQIESVIKPIADEFAKNGRFVVSIAAGWDLAKYQKLFGDLAQSIHIQCTIPNTPMAVGKGVLVTETDNTLTDMQTEVFESLFGPISLIERVDTAHMTIAMVVAGCAPAFTDMYIEALGDAGVQYGLQRATAYRLAAKMVEGVGALYMATGTHPGAMKDAVCSPGGTTIRGVAKLEKDGFRGAVIDAVDAIVG
;
A
#
# COMPACT_ATOMS: atom_id res chain seq x y z
N ALA A 1 2.10 -8.78 -11.86
CA ALA A 1 0.65 -8.96 -11.91
C ALA A 1 0.10 -8.99 -13.36
N GLY A 2 0.89 -8.52 -14.35
CA GLY A 2 0.47 -8.57 -15.76
C GLY A 2 -0.63 -7.57 -16.14
N VAL A 3 -0.80 -6.49 -15.37
CA VAL A 3 -1.79 -5.45 -15.67
C VAL A 3 -1.34 -4.57 -16.83
N VAL A 4 -0.04 -4.27 -16.90
CA VAL A 4 0.62 -3.55 -18.00
C VAL A 4 1.82 -4.33 -18.49
N ASN A 5 2.17 -4.19 -19.77
CA ASN A 5 3.40 -4.76 -20.31
C ASN A 5 4.60 -3.91 -19.86
N GLY A 6 5.75 -4.56 -19.66
CA GLY A 6 6.97 -3.84 -19.30
C GLY A 6 7.35 -2.76 -20.30
N GLY A 7 7.14 -3.01 -21.60
CA GLY A 7 7.41 -2.04 -22.66
C GLY A 7 6.62 -0.73 -22.57
N ASP A 8 5.49 -0.74 -21.85
CA ASP A 8 4.64 0.44 -21.62
C ASP A 8 5.05 1.22 -20.37
N ILE A 9 6.11 0.77 -19.67
CA ILE A 9 6.60 1.38 -18.44
C ILE A 9 7.91 2.12 -18.71
N VAL A 10 7.96 3.38 -18.29
CA VAL A 10 9.19 4.18 -18.24
C VAL A 10 9.47 4.58 -16.79
N ALA A 11 10.72 4.65 -16.41
CA ALA A 11 11.10 5.03 -15.06
C ALA A 11 12.39 5.83 -15.01
N CYS A 12 12.53 6.70 -14.00
CA CYS A 12 13.80 7.33 -13.65
C CYS A 12 14.10 7.18 -12.16
N ALA A 13 15.36 7.21 -11.79
CA ALA A 13 15.81 7.19 -10.39
C ALA A 13 17.14 7.90 -10.25
N ALA A 14 17.50 8.25 -9.00
CA ALA A 14 18.77 8.93 -8.70
C ALA A 14 20.02 8.09 -9.08
N HIS A 15 19.90 6.76 -9.10
CA HIS A 15 20.99 5.84 -9.46
C HIS A 15 20.64 5.09 -10.73
N TYR A 16 21.11 5.59 -11.87
CA TYR A 16 20.76 5.06 -13.18
C TYR A 16 21.15 3.58 -13.36
N ASP A 17 22.35 3.17 -12.94
CA ASP A 17 22.81 1.78 -13.09
C ASP A 17 21.90 0.76 -12.36
N LYS A 18 21.42 1.15 -11.16
CA LYS A 18 20.46 0.33 -10.40
C LYS A 18 19.07 0.31 -11.05
N LEU A 19 18.68 1.43 -11.62
CA LEU A 19 17.42 1.55 -12.36
C LEU A 19 17.46 0.65 -13.60
N GLU A 20 18.51 0.74 -14.40
CA GLU A 20 18.70 -0.08 -15.62
C GLU A 20 18.63 -1.58 -15.30
N ALA A 21 19.34 -2.02 -14.26
CA ALA A 21 19.31 -3.42 -13.82
C ALA A 21 17.92 -3.87 -13.35
N SER A 22 17.12 -2.97 -12.78
CA SER A 22 15.77 -3.26 -12.29
C SER A 22 14.74 -3.26 -13.42
N THR A 23 14.81 -2.29 -14.33
CA THR A 23 13.89 -2.16 -15.46
C THR A 23 14.10 -3.27 -16.48
N ALA A 24 15.35 -3.71 -16.71
CA ALA A 24 15.66 -4.83 -17.60
C ALA A 24 14.92 -6.12 -17.22
N LYS A 25 14.75 -6.39 -15.91
CA LYS A 25 14.02 -7.56 -15.41
C LYS A 25 12.54 -7.53 -15.74
N LEU A 26 11.99 -6.35 -15.96
CA LEU A 26 10.57 -6.11 -16.20
C LEU A 26 10.27 -5.80 -17.67
N GLY A 27 11.29 -5.67 -18.51
CA GLY A 27 11.16 -5.17 -19.89
C GLY A 27 10.76 -3.69 -19.95
N ALA A 28 10.97 -2.94 -18.85
CA ALA A 28 10.69 -1.50 -18.78
C ALA A 28 11.88 -0.68 -19.26
N ARG A 29 11.63 0.57 -19.65
CA ARG A 29 12.64 1.46 -20.22
C ARG A 29 13.13 2.48 -19.18
N PRO A 30 14.43 2.50 -18.82
CA PRO A 30 15.00 3.54 -17.98
C PRO A 30 15.16 4.85 -18.75
N LEU A 31 14.88 5.98 -18.08
CA LEU A 31 15.11 7.34 -18.58
C LEU A 31 16.01 8.10 -17.60
N HIS A 32 16.65 9.16 -18.07
CA HIS A 32 17.66 9.89 -17.30
C HIS A 32 17.09 10.96 -16.37
N SER A 33 15.86 11.39 -16.59
CA SER A 33 15.24 12.47 -15.79
C SER A 33 13.75 12.27 -15.54
N ALA A 34 13.27 12.89 -14.46
CA ALA A 34 11.84 12.94 -14.14
C ALA A 34 11.04 13.68 -15.23
N ARG A 35 11.63 14.70 -15.88
CA ARG A 35 10.99 15.41 -16.99
C ARG A 35 10.78 14.51 -18.21
N GLU A 36 11.76 13.66 -18.55
CA GLU A 36 11.59 12.69 -19.64
C GLU A 36 10.49 11.67 -19.35
N VAL A 37 10.39 11.19 -18.10
CA VAL A 37 9.29 10.31 -17.68
C VAL A 37 7.95 11.03 -17.80
N ALA A 38 7.83 12.23 -17.23
CA ALA A 38 6.62 13.03 -17.27
C ALA A 38 6.20 13.37 -18.70
N ALA A 39 7.16 13.57 -19.62
CA ALA A 39 6.88 13.85 -21.02
C ALA A 39 6.42 12.61 -21.82
N ALA A 40 6.83 11.41 -21.40
CA ALA A 40 6.60 10.16 -22.13
C ALA A 40 5.36 9.38 -21.65
N ALA A 41 4.87 9.64 -20.42
CA ALA A 41 3.82 8.85 -19.78
C ALA A 41 2.47 9.57 -19.76
N ASP A 42 1.37 8.83 -19.91
CA ASP A 42 0.01 9.30 -19.69
C ASP A 42 -0.36 9.28 -18.20
N VAL A 43 0.16 8.31 -17.46
CA VAL A 43 0.00 8.18 -16.02
C VAL A 43 1.36 8.26 -15.35
N VAL A 44 1.57 9.26 -14.51
CA VAL A 44 2.85 9.47 -13.82
C VAL A 44 2.72 9.12 -12.35
N VAL A 45 3.45 8.09 -11.91
CA VAL A 45 3.49 7.71 -10.49
C VAL A 45 4.66 8.41 -9.79
N ILE A 46 4.35 9.28 -8.82
CA ILE A 46 5.34 9.93 -7.95
C ILE A 46 5.68 8.97 -6.80
N ALA A 47 6.83 8.29 -6.94
CA ALA A 47 7.33 7.29 -6.00
C ALA A 47 8.66 7.70 -5.34
N ILE A 48 8.87 8.99 -5.13
CA ILE A 48 10.05 9.55 -4.45
C ILE A 48 9.75 9.84 -2.98
N LYS A 49 10.81 10.08 -2.20
CA LYS A 49 10.65 10.40 -0.77
C LYS A 49 9.96 11.77 -0.60
N PRO A 50 9.09 11.94 0.41
CA PRO A 50 8.32 13.18 0.61
C PRO A 50 9.16 14.46 0.60
N TYR A 51 10.36 14.43 1.19
CA TYR A 51 11.27 15.59 1.24
C TYR A 51 11.87 15.99 -0.12
N GLN A 52 11.75 15.13 -1.15
CA GLN A 52 12.26 15.39 -2.50
C GLN A 52 11.21 16.01 -3.42
N ILE A 53 9.94 16.00 -3.04
CA ILE A 53 8.83 16.36 -3.95
C ILE A 53 8.99 17.79 -4.47
N GLU A 54 9.23 18.77 -3.61
CA GLU A 54 9.35 20.16 -4.05
C GLU A 54 10.48 20.34 -5.07
N SER A 55 11.64 19.76 -4.80
CA SER A 55 12.81 19.92 -5.67
C SER A 55 12.73 19.17 -6.99
N VAL A 56 12.03 18.03 -7.03
CA VAL A 56 11.93 17.19 -8.23
C VAL A 56 10.68 17.50 -9.05
N ILE A 57 9.53 17.70 -8.39
CA ILE A 57 8.25 17.79 -9.06
C ILE A 57 7.90 19.22 -9.50
N LYS A 58 8.18 20.23 -8.66
CA LYS A 58 7.88 21.63 -9.00
C LYS A 58 8.51 22.09 -10.32
N PRO A 59 9.78 21.78 -10.63
CA PRO A 59 10.42 22.21 -11.88
C PRO A 59 9.82 21.57 -13.15
N ILE A 60 9.03 20.51 -13.03
CA ILE A 60 8.44 19.77 -14.15
C ILE A 60 6.90 19.80 -14.15
N ALA A 61 6.29 20.63 -13.34
CA ALA A 61 4.84 20.72 -13.20
C ALA A 61 4.14 21.06 -14.53
N ASP A 62 4.81 21.80 -15.42
CA ASP A 62 4.34 22.10 -16.78
C ASP A 62 4.11 20.84 -17.63
N GLU A 63 4.84 19.76 -17.40
CA GLU A 63 4.64 18.50 -18.11
C GLU A 63 3.34 17.82 -17.68
N PHE A 64 2.93 17.95 -16.43
CA PHE A 64 1.69 17.34 -15.91
C PHE A 64 0.43 18.07 -16.38
N ALA A 65 0.54 19.36 -16.70
CA ALA A 65 -0.57 20.16 -17.22
C ALA A 65 -0.91 19.88 -18.70
N LYS A 66 -0.13 19.04 -19.37
CA LYS A 66 -0.38 18.68 -20.77
C LYS A 66 -1.52 17.67 -20.90
N ASN A 67 -2.30 17.81 -21.97
CA ASN A 67 -3.56 17.11 -22.21
C ASN A 67 -3.53 15.60 -21.92
N GLY A 68 -4.57 15.13 -21.23
CA GLY A 68 -4.86 13.72 -21.00
C GLY A 68 -4.06 13.04 -19.88
N ARG A 69 -3.00 13.69 -19.39
CA ARG A 69 -2.15 13.13 -18.32
C ARG A 69 -2.79 13.26 -16.96
N PHE A 70 -2.41 12.35 -16.07
CA PHE A 70 -2.68 12.51 -14.64
C PHE A 70 -1.57 11.93 -13.79
N VAL A 71 -1.53 12.38 -12.55
CA VAL A 71 -0.52 12.03 -11.57
C VAL A 71 -1.12 11.15 -10.48
N VAL A 72 -0.41 10.11 -10.08
CA VAL A 72 -0.70 9.30 -8.90
C VAL A 72 0.45 9.48 -7.91
N SER A 73 0.19 10.12 -6.79
CA SER A 73 1.20 10.24 -5.74
C SER A 73 1.09 9.09 -4.74
N ILE A 74 2.23 8.47 -4.43
CA ILE A 74 2.33 7.50 -3.33
C ILE A 74 3.18 8.02 -2.16
N ALA A 75 3.37 9.33 -2.08
CA ALA A 75 4.20 9.96 -1.07
C ALA A 75 3.41 10.21 0.23
N ALA A 76 3.80 9.50 1.28
CA ALA A 76 3.19 9.67 2.60
C ALA A 76 3.28 11.13 3.09
N GLY A 77 2.18 11.63 3.67
CA GLY A 77 2.10 12.99 4.19
C GLY A 77 1.91 14.09 3.13
N TRP A 78 1.75 13.72 1.84
CA TRP A 78 1.37 14.63 0.76
C TRP A 78 -0.08 14.38 0.34
N ASP A 79 -0.93 15.38 0.54
CA ASP A 79 -2.35 15.41 0.18
C ASP A 79 -2.61 16.32 -1.03
N LEU A 80 -3.84 16.31 -1.53
CA LEU A 80 -4.26 17.14 -2.66
C LEU A 80 -3.96 18.62 -2.42
N ALA A 81 -4.25 19.15 -1.24
CA ALA A 81 -4.07 20.59 -0.95
C ALA A 81 -2.60 20.98 -1.01
N LYS A 82 -1.68 20.15 -0.54
CA LYS A 82 -0.23 20.41 -0.64
C LYS A 82 0.24 20.40 -2.09
N TYR A 83 -0.26 19.46 -2.91
CA TYR A 83 0.06 19.45 -4.34
C TYR A 83 -0.50 20.65 -5.08
N GLN A 84 -1.74 21.07 -4.81
CA GLN A 84 -2.32 22.29 -5.38
C GLN A 84 -1.48 23.52 -5.05
N LYS A 85 -1.03 23.63 -3.79
CA LYS A 85 -0.12 24.72 -3.39
C LYS A 85 1.24 24.64 -4.11
N LEU A 86 1.79 23.44 -4.30
CA LEU A 86 3.04 23.23 -5.00
C LEU A 86 2.95 23.66 -6.48
N PHE A 87 1.86 23.29 -7.15
CA PHE A 87 1.61 23.57 -8.56
C PHE A 87 1.23 25.03 -8.84
N GLY A 88 0.74 25.77 -7.84
CA GLY A 88 0.37 27.18 -7.98
C GLY A 88 -0.63 27.42 -9.11
N ASP A 89 -0.31 28.30 -10.06
CA ASP A 89 -1.20 28.66 -11.17
C ASP A 89 -1.53 27.48 -12.09
N LEU A 90 -0.70 26.43 -12.12
CA LEU A 90 -0.93 25.21 -12.90
C LEU A 90 -1.89 24.22 -12.24
N ALA A 91 -2.25 24.41 -10.97
CA ALA A 91 -3.03 23.46 -10.18
C ALA A 91 -4.38 23.09 -10.83
N GLN A 92 -5.02 24.02 -11.49
CA GLN A 92 -6.31 23.81 -12.16
C GLN A 92 -6.19 22.95 -13.45
N SER A 93 -4.98 22.83 -13.99
CA SER A 93 -4.69 22.09 -15.22
C SER A 93 -4.04 20.74 -14.96
N ILE A 94 -3.74 20.40 -13.68
CA ILE A 94 -3.08 19.16 -13.29
C ILE A 94 -4.08 18.24 -12.59
N HIS A 95 -4.23 17.05 -13.14
CA HIS A 95 -5.06 16.01 -12.57
C HIS A 95 -4.20 15.11 -11.67
N ILE A 96 -4.62 14.92 -10.41
CA ILE A 96 -3.85 14.17 -9.42
C ILE A 96 -4.76 13.38 -8.47
N GLN A 97 -4.31 12.16 -8.12
CA GLN A 97 -4.81 11.32 -7.06
C GLN A 97 -3.70 11.03 -6.05
N CYS A 98 -3.93 11.33 -4.78
CA CYS A 98 -3.03 10.97 -3.69
C CYS A 98 -3.41 9.60 -3.11
N THR A 99 -2.41 8.74 -2.91
CA THR A 99 -2.62 7.35 -2.46
C THR A 99 -1.47 6.90 -1.56
N ILE A 100 -1.70 5.83 -0.82
CA ILE A 100 -0.67 5.15 -0.02
C ILE A 100 -0.80 3.64 -0.24
N PRO A 101 0.13 3.02 -1.00
CA PRO A 101 0.17 1.57 -1.20
C PRO A 101 0.83 0.85 -0.04
N ASN A 102 0.60 -0.46 0.04
CA ASN A 102 1.36 -1.34 0.92
C ASN A 102 2.14 -2.42 0.13
N THR A 103 3.07 -3.09 0.80
CA THR A 103 3.98 -4.07 0.19
C THR A 103 3.29 -5.29 -0.45
N PRO A 104 2.14 -5.82 0.05
CA PRO A 104 1.45 -6.93 -0.58
C PRO A 104 0.94 -6.67 -2.02
N MET A 105 0.94 -5.43 -2.51
CA MET A 105 0.70 -5.14 -3.94
C MET A 105 1.64 -5.91 -4.87
N ALA A 106 2.86 -6.21 -4.44
CA ALA A 106 3.83 -6.96 -5.24
C ALA A 106 3.33 -8.36 -5.67
N VAL A 107 2.41 -8.92 -4.89
CA VAL A 107 1.78 -10.24 -5.15
C VAL A 107 0.29 -10.14 -5.49
N GLY A 108 -0.20 -8.94 -5.83
CA GLY A 108 -1.61 -8.71 -6.20
C GLY A 108 -2.60 -8.81 -5.03
N LYS A 109 -2.13 -8.58 -3.79
CA LYS A 109 -2.93 -8.63 -2.55
C LYS A 109 -2.79 -7.34 -1.75
N GLY A 110 -2.59 -6.22 -2.45
CA GLY A 110 -2.35 -4.94 -1.82
C GLY A 110 -3.60 -4.26 -1.27
N VAL A 111 -3.34 -3.21 -0.50
CA VAL A 111 -4.29 -2.14 -0.20
C VAL A 111 -3.69 -0.86 -0.75
N LEU A 112 -4.50 -0.10 -1.47
CA LEU A 112 -4.20 1.24 -1.92
C LEU A 112 -5.14 2.19 -1.21
N VAL A 113 -4.69 2.75 -0.08
CA VAL A 113 -5.43 3.81 0.61
C VAL A 113 -5.43 5.02 -0.29
N THR A 114 -6.59 5.55 -0.61
CA THR A 114 -6.79 6.56 -1.65
C THR A 114 -7.55 7.74 -1.06
N GLU A 115 -7.00 8.94 -1.19
CA GLU A 115 -7.69 10.15 -0.76
C GLU A 115 -8.98 10.34 -1.57
N THR A 116 -10.10 10.60 -0.90
CA THR A 116 -11.39 10.81 -1.58
C THR A 116 -11.33 12.03 -2.49
N ASP A 117 -10.73 13.12 -2.00
CA ASP A 117 -10.54 14.33 -2.78
C ASP A 117 -9.45 14.14 -3.83
N ASN A 118 -9.78 14.45 -5.08
CA ASN A 118 -8.86 14.34 -6.20
C ASN A 118 -9.30 15.30 -7.33
N THR A 119 -8.53 15.37 -8.40
CA THR A 119 -8.84 16.20 -9.57
C THR A 119 -8.93 15.37 -10.87
N LEU A 120 -9.05 14.05 -10.76
CA LEU A 120 -9.22 13.19 -11.94
C LEU A 120 -10.57 13.43 -12.63
N THR A 121 -10.58 13.33 -13.95
CA THR A 121 -11.82 13.19 -14.71
C THR A 121 -12.38 11.77 -14.57
N ASP A 122 -13.64 11.55 -14.95
CA ASP A 122 -14.26 10.22 -14.92
C ASP A 122 -13.42 9.19 -15.70
N MET A 123 -12.96 9.55 -16.91
CA MET A 123 -12.10 8.68 -17.74
C MET A 123 -10.76 8.35 -17.04
N GLN A 124 -10.14 9.33 -16.40
CA GLN A 124 -8.89 9.11 -15.66
C GLN A 124 -9.10 8.24 -14.42
N THR A 125 -10.25 8.36 -13.77
CA THR A 125 -10.65 7.50 -12.66
C THR A 125 -10.82 6.05 -13.12
N GLU A 126 -11.47 5.81 -14.27
CA GLU A 126 -11.58 4.47 -14.84
C GLU A 126 -10.20 3.86 -15.17
N VAL A 127 -9.29 4.66 -15.76
CA VAL A 127 -7.91 4.22 -16.01
C VAL A 127 -7.19 3.91 -14.69
N PHE A 128 -7.29 4.78 -13.69
CA PHE A 128 -6.71 4.55 -12.36
C PHE A 128 -7.20 3.24 -11.75
N GLU A 129 -8.50 3.00 -11.75
CA GLU A 129 -9.10 1.78 -11.20
C GLU A 129 -8.70 0.53 -12.00
N SER A 130 -8.59 0.63 -13.31
CA SER A 130 -8.14 -0.47 -14.17
C SER A 130 -6.69 -0.86 -13.94
N LEU A 131 -5.82 0.10 -13.58
CA LEU A 131 -4.41 -0.14 -13.30
C LEU A 131 -4.18 -0.72 -11.90
N PHE A 132 -4.86 -0.19 -10.89
CA PHE A 132 -4.57 -0.52 -9.50
C PHE A 132 -5.54 -1.54 -8.88
N GLY A 133 -6.78 -1.60 -9.34
CA GLY A 133 -7.80 -2.54 -8.85
C GLY A 133 -7.40 -4.02 -8.94
N PRO A 134 -6.78 -4.50 -10.05
CA PRO A 134 -6.36 -5.89 -10.16
C PRO A 134 -5.26 -6.33 -9.17
N ILE A 135 -4.55 -5.37 -8.55
CA ILE A 135 -3.42 -5.64 -7.63
C ILE A 135 -3.65 -5.18 -6.21
N SER A 136 -4.77 -4.49 -5.94
CA SER A 136 -5.09 -3.95 -4.62
C SER A 136 -6.58 -3.73 -4.41
N LEU A 137 -6.99 -3.74 -3.14
CA LEU A 137 -8.20 -3.07 -2.71
C LEU A 137 -7.94 -1.55 -2.76
N ILE A 138 -8.72 -0.83 -3.56
CA ILE A 138 -8.72 0.64 -3.55
C ILE A 138 -9.71 1.08 -2.47
N GLU A 139 -9.20 1.58 -1.34
CA GLU A 139 -10.02 2.04 -0.22
C GLU A 139 -9.96 3.58 -0.15
N ARG A 140 -11.11 4.23 -0.32
CA ARG A 140 -11.19 5.70 -0.32
C ARG A 140 -11.51 6.22 1.07
N VAL A 141 -10.68 7.15 1.55
CA VAL A 141 -10.87 7.82 2.84
C VAL A 141 -10.68 9.33 2.67
N ASP A 142 -11.31 10.11 3.52
CA ASP A 142 -11.07 11.56 3.53
C ASP A 142 -9.64 11.89 3.98
N THR A 143 -9.20 13.11 3.69
CA THR A 143 -7.83 13.60 3.99
C THR A 143 -7.49 13.47 5.47
N ALA A 144 -8.45 13.70 6.38
CA ALA A 144 -8.22 13.64 7.82
C ALA A 144 -7.89 12.23 8.31
N HIS A 145 -8.40 11.20 7.62
CA HIS A 145 -8.19 9.80 7.97
C HIS A 145 -7.07 9.11 7.18
N MET A 146 -6.42 9.79 6.22
CA MET A 146 -5.32 9.20 5.43
C MET A 146 -4.19 8.66 6.32
N THR A 147 -3.84 9.36 7.40
CA THR A 147 -2.76 8.94 8.31
C THR A 147 -3.11 7.64 9.03
N ILE A 148 -4.29 7.55 9.65
CA ILE A 148 -4.68 6.34 10.37
C ILE A 148 -4.90 5.16 9.40
N ALA A 149 -5.47 5.39 8.23
CA ALA A 149 -5.63 4.37 7.21
C ALA A 149 -4.25 3.86 6.70
N MET A 150 -3.26 4.75 6.55
CA MET A 150 -1.86 4.38 6.28
C MET A 150 -1.30 3.47 7.39
N VAL A 151 -1.54 3.79 8.65
CA VAL A 151 -1.04 2.96 9.76
C VAL A 151 -1.66 1.57 9.71
N VAL A 152 -2.97 1.49 9.55
CA VAL A 152 -3.72 0.21 9.50
C VAL A 152 -3.32 -0.64 8.29
N ALA A 153 -3.14 -0.04 7.11
CA ALA A 153 -2.87 -0.78 5.87
C ALA A 153 -1.38 -0.83 5.50
N GLY A 154 -0.61 0.21 5.78
CA GLY A 154 0.76 0.37 5.33
C GLY A 154 1.83 0.06 6.39
N CYS A 155 1.56 0.34 7.68
CA CYS A 155 2.49 0.03 8.78
C CYS A 155 2.20 -1.35 9.40
N ALA A 156 0.93 -1.72 9.57
CA ALA A 156 0.54 -2.96 10.21
C ALA A 156 0.98 -4.26 9.49
N PRO A 157 1.36 -4.30 8.21
CA PRO A 157 2.06 -5.46 7.66
C PRO A 157 3.26 -5.90 8.49
N ALA A 158 4.07 -4.97 9.03
CA ALA A 158 5.19 -5.30 9.91
C ALA A 158 4.73 -5.95 11.22
N PHE A 159 3.59 -5.53 11.79
CA PHE A 159 3.02 -6.17 13.00
C PHE A 159 2.55 -7.58 12.68
N THR A 160 2.00 -7.79 11.49
CA THR A 160 1.58 -9.10 11.00
C THR A 160 2.79 -10.02 10.77
N ASP A 161 3.90 -9.49 10.25
CA ASP A 161 5.15 -10.25 10.10
C ASP A 161 5.68 -10.71 11.46
N MET A 162 5.66 -9.85 12.49
CA MET A 162 6.01 -10.23 13.88
C MET A 162 5.08 -11.33 14.42
N TYR A 163 3.79 -11.27 14.11
CA TYR A 163 2.83 -12.31 14.51
C TYR A 163 3.13 -13.65 13.82
N ILE A 164 3.42 -13.63 12.51
CA ILE A 164 3.83 -14.82 11.75
C ILE A 164 5.13 -15.40 12.32
N GLU A 165 6.10 -14.55 12.65
CA GLU A 165 7.37 -14.96 13.22
C GLU A 165 7.19 -15.62 14.61
N ALA A 166 6.37 -15.01 15.47
CA ALA A 166 6.06 -15.57 16.80
C ALA A 166 5.38 -16.94 16.72
N LEU A 167 4.43 -17.12 15.79
CA LEU A 167 3.82 -18.44 15.55
C LEU A 167 4.82 -19.44 14.97
N GLY A 168 5.75 -18.97 14.13
CA GLY A 168 6.85 -19.78 13.61
C GLY A 168 7.78 -20.27 14.73
N ASP A 169 8.14 -19.38 15.65
CA ASP A 169 8.98 -19.72 16.82
C ASP A 169 8.29 -20.73 17.73
N ALA A 170 7.00 -20.51 18.02
CA ALA A 170 6.21 -21.47 18.79
C ALA A 170 6.17 -22.83 18.09
N GLY A 171 5.96 -22.87 16.77
CA GLY A 171 5.98 -24.12 16.00
C GLY A 171 7.31 -24.86 16.12
N VAL A 172 8.43 -24.15 16.05
CA VAL A 172 9.78 -24.73 16.22
C VAL A 172 10.00 -25.24 17.65
N GLN A 173 9.53 -24.52 18.66
CA GLN A 173 9.59 -24.94 20.05
C GLN A 173 8.92 -26.31 20.27
N TYR A 174 7.89 -26.62 19.51
CA TYR A 174 7.16 -27.88 19.55
C TYR A 174 7.54 -28.87 18.43
N GLY A 175 8.70 -28.69 17.78
CA GLY A 175 9.32 -29.65 16.88
C GLY A 175 8.99 -29.52 15.40
N LEU A 176 8.28 -28.48 14.98
CA LEU A 176 8.11 -28.22 13.54
C LEU A 176 9.41 -27.67 12.92
N GLN A 177 9.65 -28.03 11.67
CA GLN A 177 10.70 -27.36 10.90
C GLN A 177 10.31 -25.89 10.64
N ARG A 178 11.25 -24.96 10.77
CA ARG A 178 11.06 -23.51 10.63
C ARG A 178 10.28 -23.14 9.36
N ALA A 179 10.69 -23.67 8.20
CA ALA A 179 10.04 -23.36 6.94
C ALA A 179 8.57 -23.83 6.88
N THR A 180 8.25 -24.93 7.53
CA THR A 180 6.88 -25.44 7.63
C THR A 180 6.04 -24.56 8.56
N ALA A 181 6.58 -24.17 9.71
CA ALA A 181 5.91 -23.32 10.68
C ALA A 181 5.53 -21.97 10.05
N TYR A 182 6.46 -21.32 9.34
CA TYR A 182 6.18 -20.07 8.62
C TYR A 182 5.13 -20.21 7.53
N ARG A 183 5.18 -21.26 6.69
CA ARG A 183 4.16 -21.49 5.66
C ARG A 183 2.76 -21.65 6.26
N LEU A 184 2.65 -22.39 7.36
CA LEU A 184 1.36 -22.59 8.05
C LEU A 184 0.83 -21.27 8.61
N ALA A 185 1.67 -20.49 9.32
CA ALA A 185 1.29 -19.21 9.90
C ALA A 185 0.89 -18.18 8.82
N ALA A 186 1.70 -18.02 7.77
CA ALA A 186 1.41 -17.10 6.68
C ALA A 186 0.12 -17.47 5.94
N LYS A 187 -0.09 -18.74 5.62
CA LYS A 187 -1.30 -19.19 4.92
C LYS A 187 -2.55 -19.06 5.79
N MET A 188 -2.43 -19.27 7.10
CA MET A 188 -3.51 -19.05 8.05
C MET A 188 -3.92 -17.58 8.08
N VAL A 189 -2.96 -16.64 8.18
CA VAL A 189 -3.22 -15.19 8.18
C VAL A 189 -3.89 -14.75 6.87
N GLU A 190 -3.38 -15.20 5.71
CA GLU A 190 -4.03 -14.94 4.41
C GLU A 190 -5.48 -15.45 4.41
N GLY A 191 -5.72 -16.66 4.91
CA GLY A 191 -7.04 -17.28 4.93
C GLY A 191 -8.04 -16.53 5.82
N VAL A 192 -7.62 -16.08 6.99
CA VAL A 192 -8.47 -15.30 7.91
C VAL A 192 -8.88 -13.97 7.27
N GLY A 193 -7.93 -13.25 6.66
CA GLY A 193 -8.23 -12.02 5.94
C GLY A 193 -9.19 -12.24 4.76
N ALA A 194 -8.93 -13.28 3.95
CA ALA A 194 -9.79 -13.63 2.82
C ALA A 194 -11.21 -14.01 3.27
N LEU A 195 -11.35 -14.73 4.39
CA LEU A 195 -12.65 -15.08 4.94
C LEU A 195 -13.43 -13.84 5.37
N TYR A 196 -12.79 -12.88 6.04
CA TYR A 196 -13.42 -11.62 6.39
C TYR A 196 -13.90 -10.86 5.14
N MET A 197 -13.03 -10.72 4.14
CA MET A 197 -13.36 -10.01 2.90
C MET A 197 -14.51 -10.65 2.12
N ALA A 198 -14.62 -11.97 2.18
CA ALA A 198 -15.70 -12.71 1.52
C ALA A 198 -17.03 -12.65 2.24
N THR A 199 -17.02 -12.53 3.58
CA THR A 199 -18.25 -12.70 4.40
C THR A 199 -18.71 -11.42 5.10
N GLY A 200 -17.84 -10.47 5.35
CA GLY A 200 -18.08 -9.29 6.18
C GLY A 200 -18.42 -9.63 7.63
N THR A 201 -18.17 -10.87 8.06
CA THR A 201 -18.51 -11.33 9.40
C THR A 201 -17.66 -10.61 10.45
N HIS A 202 -18.31 -10.12 11.51
CA HIS A 202 -17.59 -9.43 12.59
C HIS A 202 -16.45 -10.29 13.15
N PRO A 203 -15.22 -9.75 13.30
CA PRO A 203 -14.03 -10.53 13.71
C PRO A 203 -14.22 -11.27 15.05
N GLY A 204 -14.98 -10.69 15.99
CA GLY A 204 -15.33 -11.37 17.24
C GLY A 204 -16.16 -12.64 17.01
N ALA A 205 -17.13 -12.59 16.10
CA ALA A 205 -17.94 -13.76 15.75
C ALA A 205 -17.10 -14.83 15.02
N MET A 206 -16.18 -14.42 14.15
CA MET A 206 -15.23 -15.34 13.50
C MET A 206 -14.36 -16.06 14.54
N LYS A 207 -13.85 -15.31 15.54
CA LYS A 207 -13.10 -15.86 16.68
C LYS A 207 -13.94 -16.86 17.47
N ASP A 208 -15.18 -16.51 17.80
CA ASP A 208 -16.07 -17.37 18.60
C ASP A 208 -16.40 -18.68 17.87
N ALA A 209 -16.58 -18.63 16.55
CA ALA A 209 -16.87 -19.81 15.72
C ALA A 209 -15.80 -20.91 15.80
N VAL A 210 -14.56 -20.56 16.14
CA VAL A 210 -13.45 -21.51 16.32
C VAL A 210 -13.12 -21.79 17.79
N CYS A 211 -13.88 -21.22 18.73
CA CYS A 211 -13.67 -21.35 20.17
C CYS A 211 -14.76 -22.22 20.83
N SER A 212 -14.65 -23.52 20.69
CA SER A 212 -15.59 -24.43 21.36
C SER A 212 -15.44 -24.37 22.89
N PRO A 213 -16.56 -24.63 23.66
CA PRO A 213 -16.52 -24.64 25.13
C PRO A 213 -15.47 -25.61 25.68
N GLY A 214 -14.55 -25.11 26.51
CA GLY A 214 -13.44 -25.89 27.09
C GLY A 214 -12.35 -26.34 26.12
N GLY A 215 -12.45 -25.95 24.83
CA GLY A 215 -11.53 -26.34 23.76
C GLY A 215 -10.13 -25.75 23.87
N THR A 216 -9.26 -26.16 22.97
CA THR A 216 -7.85 -25.70 22.93
C THR A 216 -7.74 -24.24 22.51
N THR A 217 -8.54 -23.80 21.52
CA THR A 217 -8.49 -22.45 20.98
C THR A 217 -8.85 -21.39 22.03
N ILE A 218 -9.94 -21.61 22.80
CA ILE A 218 -10.34 -20.62 23.82
C ILE A 218 -9.30 -20.47 24.93
N ARG A 219 -8.55 -21.52 25.26
CA ARG A 219 -7.44 -21.40 26.25
C ARG A 219 -6.30 -20.52 25.73
N GLY A 220 -5.97 -20.61 24.44
CA GLY A 220 -5.00 -19.73 23.80
C GLY A 220 -5.48 -18.29 23.75
N VAL A 221 -6.75 -18.06 23.34
CA VAL A 221 -7.37 -16.73 23.33
C VAL A 221 -7.35 -16.10 24.73
N ALA A 222 -7.77 -16.84 25.78
CA ALA A 222 -7.75 -16.35 27.14
C ALA A 222 -6.34 -15.96 27.62
N LYS A 223 -5.30 -16.68 27.17
CA LYS A 223 -3.91 -16.34 27.50
C LYS A 223 -3.48 -15.03 26.83
N LEU A 224 -3.79 -14.85 25.53
CA LEU A 224 -3.49 -13.63 24.79
C LEU A 224 -4.23 -12.40 25.38
N GLU A 225 -5.50 -12.56 25.79
CA GLU A 225 -6.23 -11.49 26.46
C GLU A 225 -5.57 -11.12 27.81
N LYS A 226 -5.20 -12.12 28.60
CA LYS A 226 -4.50 -11.89 29.88
C LYS A 226 -3.18 -11.16 29.71
N ASP A 227 -2.46 -11.42 28.61
CA ASP A 227 -1.17 -10.80 28.31
C ASP A 227 -1.31 -9.44 27.59
N GLY A 228 -2.55 -8.95 27.37
CA GLY A 228 -2.81 -7.62 26.84
C GLY A 228 -2.63 -7.50 25.31
N PHE A 229 -2.78 -8.60 24.56
CA PHE A 229 -2.53 -8.60 23.11
C PHE A 229 -3.25 -7.48 22.36
N ARG A 230 -4.53 -7.23 22.66
CA ARG A 230 -5.29 -6.15 21.99
C ARG A 230 -4.75 -4.78 22.35
N GLY A 231 -4.43 -4.55 23.64
CA GLY A 231 -3.81 -3.30 24.10
C GLY A 231 -2.49 -3.04 23.37
N ALA A 232 -1.62 -4.04 23.30
CA ALA A 232 -0.33 -3.90 22.62
C ALA A 232 -0.46 -3.51 21.14
N VAL A 233 -1.48 -4.03 20.42
CA VAL A 233 -1.74 -3.66 19.01
C VAL A 233 -2.25 -2.21 18.92
N ILE A 234 -3.16 -1.79 19.80
CA ILE A 234 -3.68 -0.41 19.84
C ILE A 234 -2.55 0.56 20.19
N ASP A 235 -1.76 0.27 21.23
CA ASP A 235 -0.62 1.10 21.66
C ASP A 235 0.43 1.26 20.54
N ALA A 236 0.63 0.22 19.72
CA ALA A 236 1.53 0.32 18.56
C ALA A 236 1.00 1.28 17.48
N VAL A 237 -0.31 1.37 17.29
CA VAL A 237 -0.94 2.36 16.40
C VAL A 237 -0.80 3.75 17.00
N ASP A 238 -1.11 3.93 18.29
CA ASP A 238 -1.01 5.21 19.00
C ASP A 238 0.42 5.78 18.97
N ALA A 239 1.43 4.92 19.08
CA ALA A 239 2.84 5.31 18.97
C ALA A 239 3.24 5.90 17.59
N ILE A 240 2.42 5.70 16.56
CA ILE A 240 2.67 6.23 15.20
C ILE A 240 1.82 7.48 14.93
N VAL A 241 0.58 7.50 15.43
CA VAL A 241 -0.38 8.58 15.17
C VAL A 241 -0.26 9.73 16.18
N GLY A 242 0.04 9.40 17.43
CA GLY A 242 0.22 10.36 18.54
C GLY A 242 1.58 10.99 18.52
#